data_1aac151248ba23802db1ea828a091589
#
_entry.id   1aac151248ba23802db1ea828a091589
#
_cell.length_a   1.000
_cell.length_b   1.000
_cell.length_c   1.000
_cell.angle_alpha   90.00
_cell.angle_beta   90.00
_cell.angle_gamma   90.00
#
_symmetry.space_group_name_H-M   'P 1'
#
loop_
_entity.id
_entity.type
_entity.pdbx_description
1 polymer ?
#
loop_
_entity_poly.entity_id
_entity_poly.type
_entity_poly.pdbx_seq_one_letter_code
_entity_poly.pdbx_strand_id
1 'polypeptide(L)'
;MITFLFSCTIFNNIFISALKKANVVVTATADHNIKSGGSDIRIVRILLDGEEISFDSIQKDGDWLHADGVWMVVNPDKPCILTFSANDVKSLQIDFQKHDGSGIVEVAVNGKKFRKIDLYSPRWDTYHFQREIGLVSIFNNPVAFVCVLIVVMFSLHGLIKLYEDMEKNGSIQRNIKILIVVYAILVLISTMYHTEKLGLQCGAVAI
;
A
#
# COMPACT_ATOMS: atom_id res chain seq x y z
N MET A 1 -14.32 6.57 30.56
CA MET A 1 -14.99 5.98 29.39
C MET A 1 -14.85 6.85 28.14
N ILE A 2 -15.18 8.13 28.17
CA ILE A 2 -15.06 9.06 27.01
C ILE A 2 -13.62 9.18 26.51
N THR A 3 -12.63 9.32 27.41
CA THR A 3 -11.19 9.40 27.09
C THR A 3 -10.67 8.14 26.40
N PHE A 4 -11.16 6.96 26.77
CA PHE A 4 -10.79 5.68 26.17
C PHE A 4 -11.32 5.56 24.73
N LEU A 5 -12.58 5.93 24.49
CA LEU A 5 -13.18 5.94 23.16
C LEU A 5 -12.46 6.93 22.23
N PHE A 6 -12.10 8.11 22.76
CA PHE A 6 -11.37 9.13 22.00
C PHE A 6 -9.96 8.66 21.63
N SER A 7 -9.27 8.00 22.58
CA SER A 7 -7.94 7.41 22.36
C SER A 7 -7.97 6.30 21.30
N CYS A 8 -8.99 5.43 21.34
CA CYS A 8 -9.16 4.38 20.32
C CYS A 8 -9.44 4.94 18.92
N THR A 9 -10.23 6.04 18.83
CA THR A 9 -10.55 6.66 17.52
C THR A 9 -9.33 7.34 16.91
N ILE A 10 -8.57 8.08 17.71
CA ILE A 10 -7.33 8.75 17.26
C ILE A 10 -6.29 7.70 16.85
N PHE A 11 -6.10 6.67 17.68
CA PHE A 11 -5.14 5.60 17.40
C PHE A 11 -5.51 4.83 16.12
N ASN A 12 -6.79 4.54 15.93
CA ASN A 12 -7.29 3.86 14.74
C ASN A 12 -7.04 4.70 13.48
N ASN A 13 -7.30 6.01 13.51
CA ASN A 13 -7.05 6.91 12.39
C ASN A 13 -5.56 7.03 12.05
N ILE A 14 -4.69 7.19 13.06
CA ILE A 14 -3.24 7.26 12.88
C ILE A 14 -2.71 5.94 12.32
N PHE A 15 -3.20 4.81 12.84
CA PHE A 15 -2.77 3.47 12.44
C PHE A 15 -3.22 3.14 11.01
N ILE A 16 -4.47 3.47 10.64
CA ILE A 16 -4.99 3.28 9.28
C ILE A 16 -4.23 4.15 8.28
N SER A 17 -3.92 5.40 8.63
CA SER A 17 -3.13 6.29 7.78
C SER A 17 -1.70 5.76 7.54
N ALA A 18 -1.06 5.22 8.58
CA ALA A 18 0.27 4.60 8.44
C ALA A 18 0.28 3.34 7.56
N LEU A 19 -0.85 2.61 7.49
CA LEU A 19 -0.99 1.41 6.66
C LEU A 19 -1.26 1.69 5.18
N LYS A 20 -1.66 2.90 4.83
CA LYS A 20 -1.95 3.31 3.45
C LYS A 20 -0.74 3.89 2.72
N LYS A 21 0.45 3.70 3.23
CA LYS A 21 1.67 4.16 2.58
C LYS A 21 1.97 3.31 1.35
N ALA A 22 2.14 3.97 0.21
CA ALA A 22 2.67 3.38 -1.01
C ALA A 22 4.16 3.68 -1.12
N ASN A 23 4.98 2.63 -1.17
CA ASN A 23 6.37 2.72 -1.60
C ASN A 23 6.48 2.09 -2.98
N VAL A 24 6.78 2.88 -3.98
CA VAL A 24 6.87 2.43 -5.37
C VAL A 24 8.32 2.45 -5.81
N VAL A 25 8.75 1.36 -6.42
CA VAL A 25 10.07 1.22 -7.01
C VAL A 25 9.89 0.82 -8.46
N VAL A 26 10.41 1.62 -9.37
CA VAL A 26 10.44 1.34 -10.81
C VAL A 26 11.88 1.08 -11.20
N THR A 27 12.15 -0.11 -11.73
CA THR A 27 13.48 -0.55 -12.14
C THR A 27 13.53 -0.73 -13.66
N ALA A 28 14.31 0.08 -14.34
CA ALA A 28 14.78 -0.19 -15.69
C ALA A 28 15.82 -1.30 -15.62
N THR A 29 15.52 -2.49 -16.13
CA THR A 29 16.33 -3.70 -15.87
C THR A 29 17.60 -3.81 -16.70
N ALA A 30 17.83 -2.90 -17.64
CA ALA A 30 18.84 -3.00 -18.70
C ALA A 30 18.61 -4.17 -19.69
N ASP A 31 17.60 -5.01 -19.46
CA ASP A 31 17.18 -6.05 -20.38
C ASP A 31 16.30 -5.47 -21.49
N HIS A 32 16.26 -6.13 -22.63
CA HIS A 32 15.36 -5.76 -23.73
C HIS A 32 14.82 -6.99 -24.47
N ASN A 33 13.76 -6.80 -25.24
CA ASN A 33 13.24 -7.81 -26.15
C ASN A 33 14.25 -8.07 -27.26
N ILE A 34 14.37 -9.31 -27.72
CA ILE A 34 15.28 -9.69 -28.85
C ILE A 34 14.98 -8.90 -30.12
N LYS A 35 13.77 -8.39 -30.28
CA LYS A 35 13.35 -7.56 -31.41
C LYS A 35 13.60 -6.08 -31.22
N SER A 36 13.95 -5.65 -30.00
CA SER A 36 14.21 -4.26 -29.68
C SER A 36 15.58 -3.82 -30.15
N GLY A 37 15.68 -2.63 -30.67
CA GLY A 37 16.95 -1.98 -31.03
C GLY A 37 17.68 -1.36 -29.83
N GLY A 38 17.11 -1.43 -28.62
CA GLY A 38 17.67 -0.82 -27.40
C GLY A 38 16.97 -1.26 -26.13
N SER A 39 17.31 -0.61 -25.03
CA SER A 39 16.73 -0.86 -23.70
C SER A 39 16.19 0.42 -23.03
N ASP A 40 15.76 1.38 -23.84
CA ASP A 40 15.23 2.64 -23.35
C ASP A 40 13.98 2.46 -22.49
N ILE A 41 13.89 3.16 -21.38
CA ILE A 41 12.67 3.26 -20.58
C ILE A 41 12.26 4.72 -20.51
N ARG A 42 10.99 4.99 -20.82
CA ARG A 42 10.40 6.33 -20.75
C ARG A 42 9.11 6.31 -19.97
N ILE A 43 9.04 7.12 -18.92
CA ILE A 43 7.86 7.32 -18.09
C ILE A 43 7.28 8.69 -18.43
N VAL A 44 6.10 8.68 -19.02
CA VAL A 44 5.42 9.91 -19.45
C VAL A 44 4.71 10.57 -18.28
N ARG A 45 4.13 9.73 -17.37
CA ARG A 45 3.28 10.24 -16.31
C ARG A 45 3.18 9.24 -15.18
N ILE A 46 3.13 9.75 -13.95
CA ILE A 46 2.84 8.97 -12.74
C ILE A 46 1.67 9.64 -12.02
N LEU A 47 0.60 8.90 -11.82
CA LEU A 47 -0.61 9.38 -11.15
C LEU A 47 -0.83 8.60 -9.85
N LEU A 48 -1.14 9.33 -8.79
CA LEU A 48 -1.62 8.80 -7.52
C LEU A 48 -3.03 9.33 -7.28
N ASP A 49 -4.01 8.43 -7.17
CA ASP A 49 -5.44 8.77 -7.08
C ASP A 49 -5.95 9.69 -8.22
N GLY A 50 -5.32 9.57 -9.40
CA GLY A 50 -5.65 10.39 -10.58
C GLY A 50 -4.92 11.73 -10.64
N GLU A 51 -4.16 12.13 -9.62
CA GLU A 51 -3.36 13.35 -9.59
C GLU A 51 -1.91 13.05 -9.97
N GLU A 52 -1.32 13.88 -10.81
CA GLU A 52 0.07 13.74 -11.23
C GLU A 52 1.02 14.16 -10.09
N ILE A 53 2.01 13.31 -9.80
CA ILE A 53 2.98 13.60 -8.74
C ILE A 53 4.05 14.58 -9.23
N SER A 54 4.49 15.46 -8.31
CA SER A 54 5.65 16.31 -8.58
C SER A 54 6.91 15.47 -8.69
N PHE A 55 7.71 15.76 -9.70
CA PHE A 55 8.98 15.07 -9.96
C PHE A 55 10.03 15.32 -8.88
N ASP A 56 9.91 16.40 -8.11
CA ASP A 56 10.80 16.71 -6.98
C ASP A 56 10.72 15.68 -5.84
N SER A 57 9.61 14.93 -5.78
CA SER A 57 9.40 13.88 -4.79
C SER A 57 10.00 12.53 -5.18
N ILE A 58 10.55 12.41 -6.39
CA ILE A 58 11.09 11.15 -6.93
C ILE A 58 12.60 11.07 -6.70
N GLN A 59 13.04 10.03 -5.98
CA GLN A 59 14.45 9.71 -5.81
C GLN A 59 14.92 8.85 -6.97
N LYS A 60 16.11 9.14 -7.52
CA LYS A 60 16.71 8.40 -8.62
C LYS A 60 18.04 7.77 -8.22
N ASP A 61 18.27 6.57 -8.72
CA ASP A 61 19.56 5.89 -8.71
C ASP A 61 19.88 5.43 -10.13
N GLY A 62 21.09 5.74 -10.60
CA GLY A 62 21.50 5.51 -11.99
C GLY A 62 21.21 6.71 -12.90
N ASP A 63 21.24 6.47 -14.21
CA ASP A 63 21.35 7.49 -15.26
C ASP A 63 19.97 8.04 -15.73
N TRP A 64 19.00 8.12 -14.80
CA TRP A 64 17.70 8.74 -15.09
C TRP A 64 17.85 10.23 -15.38
N LEU A 65 17.28 10.65 -16.51
CA LEU A 65 17.14 12.02 -16.95
C LEU A 65 15.68 12.45 -16.87
N HIS A 66 15.43 13.70 -16.53
CA HIS A 66 14.13 14.32 -16.62
C HIS A 66 14.19 15.48 -17.61
N ALA A 67 13.50 15.36 -18.72
CA ALA A 67 13.42 16.37 -19.75
C ALA A 67 12.02 16.40 -20.37
N ASP A 68 11.50 17.59 -20.64
CA ASP A 68 10.21 17.81 -21.29
C ASP A 68 9.03 17.07 -20.61
N GLY A 69 9.06 16.98 -19.28
CA GLY A 69 8.04 16.28 -18.51
C GLY A 69 8.10 14.74 -18.57
N VAL A 70 9.16 14.17 -19.13
CA VAL A 70 9.36 12.71 -19.25
C VAL A 70 10.58 12.28 -18.45
N TRP A 71 10.41 11.24 -17.63
CA TRP A 71 11.54 10.51 -17.07
C TRP A 71 12.05 9.48 -18.07
N MET A 72 13.34 9.52 -18.37
CA MET A 72 13.94 8.58 -19.31
C MET A 72 15.28 8.06 -18.84
N VAL A 73 15.59 6.83 -19.22
CA VAL A 73 16.92 6.25 -19.20
C VAL A 73 17.15 5.60 -20.56
N VAL A 74 18.29 5.88 -21.15
CA VAL A 74 18.61 5.47 -22.51
C VAL A 74 19.71 4.42 -22.48
N ASN A 75 19.44 3.22 -22.98
CA ASN A 75 20.38 2.09 -23.07
C ASN A 75 21.23 1.90 -21.80
N PRO A 76 20.62 1.71 -20.62
CA PRO A 76 21.38 1.56 -19.38
C PRO A 76 22.22 0.27 -19.40
N ASP A 77 23.48 0.37 -19.00
CA ASP A 77 24.39 -0.79 -18.86
C ASP A 77 24.09 -1.61 -17.58
N LYS A 78 23.39 -1.01 -16.64
CA LYS A 78 23.02 -1.61 -15.36
C LYS A 78 21.60 -1.16 -14.95
N PRO A 79 20.93 -1.89 -14.07
CA PRO A 79 19.61 -1.49 -13.59
C PRO A 79 19.63 -0.07 -13.00
N CYS A 80 18.70 0.77 -13.44
CA CYS A 80 18.48 2.13 -12.93
C CYS A 80 17.14 2.18 -12.21
N ILE A 81 17.08 2.86 -11.06
CA ILE A 81 15.94 2.80 -10.14
C ILE A 81 15.35 4.19 -9.93
N LEU A 82 14.00 4.27 -10.01
CA LEU A 82 13.23 5.40 -9.47
C LEU A 82 12.44 4.93 -8.26
N THR A 83 12.48 5.72 -7.19
CA THR A 83 11.75 5.43 -5.95
C THR A 83 10.95 6.65 -5.52
N PHE A 84 9.70 6.43 -5.18
CA PHE A 84 8.84 7.44 -4.56
C PHE A 84 7.91 6.81 -3.54
N SER A 85 7.44 7.63 -2.61
CA SER A 85 6.50 7.19 -1.61
C SER A 85 5.42 8.24 -1.39
N ALA A 86 4.20 7.77 -1.17
CA ALA A 86 3.08 8.61 -0.83
C ALA A 86 2.23 7.96 0.27
N ASN A 87 1.55 8.80 1.05
CA ASN A 87 0.65 8.36 2.10
C ASN A 87 -0.79 8.48 1.62
N ASP A 88 -1.65 7.62 2.13
CA ASP A 88 -3.10 7.62 1.92
C ASP A 88 -3.53 7.46 0.45
N VAL A 89 -2.76 6.71 -0.34
CA VAL A 89 -2.99 6.46 -1.76
C VAL A 89 -3.85 5.21 -1.96
N LYS A 90 -4.85 5.30 -2.83
CA LYS A 90 -5.75 4.20 -3.20
C LYS A 90 -5.40 3.58 -4.55
N SER A 91 -4.90 4.39 -5.47
CA SER A 91 -4.56 3.92 -6.82
C SER A 91 -3.24 4.50 -7.30
N LEU A 92 -2.51 3.68 -8.05
CA LEU A 92 -1.29 4.05 -8.76
C LEU A 92 -1.51 3.80 -10.25
N GLN A 93 -1.15 4.78 -11.06
CA GLN A 93 -1.00 4.59 -12.51
C GLN A 93 0.37 5.11 -12.93
N ILE A 94 1.07 4.33 -13.76
CA ILE A 94 2.33 4.73 -14.40
C ILE A 94 2.16 4.51 -15.89
N ASP A 95 2.35 5.56 -16.68
CA ASP A 95 2.25 5.52 -18.12
C ASP A 95 3.65 5.43 -18.72
N PHE A 96 3.95 4.28 -19.33
CA PHE A 96 5.20 4.02 -20.02
C PHE A 96 5.04 4.20 -21.52
N GLN A 97 6.00 4.85 -22.13
CA GLN A 97 6.08 4.92 -23.60
C GLN A 97 6.67 3.63 -24.15
N LYS A 98 6.05 3.08 -25.20
CA LYS A 98 6.51 1.91 -25.94
C LYS A 98 6.99 2.32 -27.31
N HIS A 99 8.12 1.77 -27.75
CA HIS A 99 8.64 1.95 -29.09
C HIS A 99 9.62 0.81 -29.45
N ASP A 100 10.19 0.83 -30.63
CA ASP A 100 11.08 -0.20 -31.15
C ASP A 100 12.45 -0.31 -30.45
N GLY A 101 12.86 0.74 -29.73
CA GLY A 101 14.06 0.76 -28.89
C GLY A 101 13.77 0.57 -27.39
N SER A 102 12.54 0.24 -26.99
CA SER A 102 12.19 0.13 -25.57
C SER A 102 12.70 -1.17 -24.93
N GLY A 103 13.07 -1.06 -23.67
CA GLY A 103 13.54 -2.14 -22.82
C GLY A 103 12.45 -2.79 -21.97
N ILE A 104 12.90 -3.45 -20.90
CA ILE A 104 12.07 -4.14 -19.92
C ILE A 104 12.11 -3.40 -18.60
N VAL A 105 10.94 -3.14 -18.01
CA VAL A 105 10.80 -2.48 -16.71
C VAL A 105 10.17 -3.43 -15.69
N GLU A 106 10.57 -3.30 -14.44
CA GLU A 106 9.97 -3.96 -13.28
C GLU A 106 9.41 -2.92 -12.34
N VAL A 107 8.17 -3.10 -11.90
CA VAL A 107 7.52 -2.24 -10.91
C VAL A 107 7.30 -3.03 -9.63
N ALA A 108 7.70 -2.47 -8.50
CA ALA A 108 7.40 -3.01 -7.18
C ALA A 108 6.61 -1.99 -6.35
N VAL A 109 5.61 -2.46 -5.64
CA VAL A 109 4.81 -1.64 -4.72
C VAL A 109 4.80 -2.31 -3.36
N ASN A 110 5.19 -1.57 -2.32
CA ASN A 110 5.30 -2.06 -0.95
C ASN A 110 6.14 -3.36 -0.83
N GLY A 111 7.23 -3.43 -1.57
CA GLY A 111 8.13 -4.58 -1.60
C GLY A 111 7.63 -5.78 -2.41
N LYS A 112 6.38 -5.76 -2.88
CA LYS A 112 5.87 -6.80 -3.77
C LYS A 112 6.24 -6.45 -5.21
N LYS A 113 7.09 -7.29 -5.80
CA LYS A 113 7.46 -7.19 -7.21
C LYS A 113 6.30 -7.66 -8.07
N PHE A 114 5.98 -6.88 -9.09
CA PHE A 114 5.04 -7.26 -10.12
C PHE A 114 5.79 -7.83 -11.34
N ARG A 115 5.03 -8.32 -12.30
CA ARG A 115 5.57 -8.89 -13.52
C ARG A 115 6.51 -7.89 -14.23
N LYS A 116 7.62 -8.40 -14.76
CA LYS A 116 8.43 -7.66 -15.75
C LYS A 116 7.56 -7.27 -16.93
N ILE A 117 7.62 -6.00 -17.33
CA ILE A 117 6.83 -5.43 -18.41
C ILE A 117 7.77 -5.20 -19.58
N ASP A 118 7.51 -5.88 -20.68
CA ASP A 118 8.19 -5.65 -21.95
C ASP A 118 7.54 -4.46 -22.66
N LEU A 119 8.31 -3.41 -22.86
CA LEU A 119 7.84 -2.16 -23.48
C LEU A 119 8.15 -2.11 -24.99
N TYR A 120 8.68 -3.18 -25.56
CA TYR A 120 8.88 -3.22 -27.01
C TYR A 120 7.55 -3.07 -27.75
N SER A 121 7.55 -2.21 -28.76
CA SER A 121 6.47 -2.08 -29.73
C SER A 121 7.06 -1.61 -31.08
N PRO A 122 6.64 -2.17 -32.21
CA PRO A 122 7.09 -1.70 -33.53
C PRO A 122 6.56 -0.30 -33.89
N ARG A 123 5.66 0.25 -33.08
CA ARG A 123 5.09 1.58 -33.23
C ARG A 123 5.06 2.27 -31.87
N TRP A 124 5.06 3.59 -31.89
CA TRP A 124 4.84 4.38 -30.69
C TRP A 124 3.47 4.09 -30.08
N ASP A 125 3.46 3.73 -28.82
CA ASP A 125 2.27 3.36 -28.05
C ASP A 125 2.48 3.71 -26.57
N THR A 126 1.46 3.61 -25.75
CA THR A 126 1.55 3.82 -24.32
C THR A 126 1.06 2.58 -23.56
N TYR A 127 1.85 2.13 -22.61
CA TYR A 127 1.45 1.08 -21.70
C TYR A 127 1.02 1.70 -20.35
N HIS A 128 -0.21 1.44 -19.93
CA HIS A 128 -0.75 1.89 -18.66
C HIS A 128 -0.59 0.80 -17.61
N PHE A 129 0.35 1.00 -16.69
CA PHE A 129 0.43 0.18 -15.49
C PHE A 129 -0.52 0.76 -14.46
N GLN A 130 -1.55 0.01 -14.07
CA GLN A 130 -2.52 0.44 -13.06
C GLN A 130 -2.58 -0.56 -11.92
N ARG A 131 -2.62 -0.05 -10.69
CA ARG A 131 -2.78 -0.84 -9.48
C ARG A 131 -3.61 -0.10 -8.45
N GLU A 132 -4.56 -0.82 -7.86
CA GLU A 132 -5.15 -0.41 -6.60
C GLU A 132 -4.17 -0.71 -5.48
N ILE A 133 -3.84 0.31 -4.70
CA ILE A 133 -3.00 0.22 -3.53
C ILE A 133 -3.94 -0.06 -2.36
N GLY A 134 -4.21 -1.34 -2.14
CA GLY A 134 -4.93 -1.79 -0.96
C GLY A 134 -4.13 -1.48 0.30
N LEU A 135 -4.82 -1.41 1.44
CA LEU A 135 -4.18 -1.43 2.76
C LEU A 135 -3.15 -2.56 2.77
N VAL A 136 -1.92 -2.24 3.12
CA VAL A 136 -0.91 -3.29 3.38
C VAL A 136 -1.54 -4.22 4.39
N SER A 137 -1.71 -5.50 4.02
CA SER A 137 -2.29 -6.46 4.95
C SER A 137 -1.46 -6.42 6.23
N ILE A 138 -2.12 -6.12 7.35
CA ILE A 138 -1.50 -6.10 8.69
C ILE A 138 -0.72 -7.39 8.93
N PHE A 139 -1.20 -8.50 8.36
CA PHE A 139 -0.56 -9.82 8.46
C PHE A 139 0.77 -9.92 7.68
N ASN A 140 1.00 -9.07 6.68
CA ASN A 140 2.25 -9.05 5.93
C ASN A 140 3.31 -8.13 6.55
N ASN A 141 2.93 -7.33 7.56
CA ASN A 141 3.86 -6.51 8.32
C ASN A 141 3.93 -7.03 9.77
N PRO A 142 4.98 -7.79 10.16
CA PRO A 142 5.07 -8.37 11.49
C PRO A 142 5.05 -7.34 12.61
N VAL A 143 5.59 -6.14 12.38
CA VAL A 143 5.58 -5.06 13.37
C VAL A 143 4.16 -4.53 13.55
N ALA A 144 3.43 -4.27 12.47
CA ALA A 144 2.04 -3.83 12.52
C ALA A 144 1.15 -4.88 13.19
N PHE A 145 1.34 -6.15 12.89
CA PHE A 145 0.62 -7.27 13.51
C PHE A 145 0.86 -7.33 15.03
N VAL A 146 2.12 -7.22 15.47
CA VAL A 146 2.47 -7.19 16.89
C VAL A 146 1.85 -5.97 17.59
N CYS A 147 1.88 -4.79 16.98
CA CYS A 147 1.23 -3.59 17.53
C CYS A 147 -0.28 -3.78 17.70
N VAL A 148 -0.96 -4.38 16.72
CA VAL A 148 -2.40 -4.70 16.83
C VAL A 148 -2.66 -5.69 17.96
N LEU A 149 -1.86 -6.76 18.07
CA LEU A 149 -1.97 -7.72 19.16
C LEU A 149 -1.82 -7.05 20.53
N ILE A 150 -0.83 -6.19 20.70
CA ILE A 150 -0.59 -5.45 21.94
C ILE A 150 -1.83 -4.59 22.27
N VAL A 151 -2.36 -3.85 21.32
CA VAL A 151 -3.56 -3.02 21.54
C VAL A 151 -4.77 -3.85 21.91
N VAL A 152 -4.99 -4.99 21.24
CA VAL A 152 -6.08 -5.92 21.57
C VAL A 152 -5.92 -6.48 22.99
N MET A 153 -4.69 -6.90 23.35
CA MET A 153 -4.38 -7.42 24.69
C MET A 153 -4.64 -6.37 25.80
N PHE A 154 -4.18 -5.13 25.61
CA PHE A 154 -4.43 -4.04 26.56
C PHE A 154 -5.92 -3.71 26.65
N SER A 155 -6.63 -3.71 25.53
CA SER A 155 -8.07 -3.47 25.51
C SER A 155 -8.86 -4.56 26.26
N LEU A 156 -8.50 -5.82 26.04
CA LEU A 156 -9.09 -6.96 26.77
C LEU A 156 -8.78 -6.90 28.27
N HIS A 157 -7.54 -6.60 28.63
CA HIS A 157 -7.14 -6.47 30.04
C HIS A 157 -7.91 -5.33 30.73
N GLY A 158 -8.06 -4.17 30.06
CA GLY A 158 -8.85 -3.05 30.54
C GLY A 158 -10.33 -3.39 30.72
N LEU A 159 -10.91 -4.16 29.80
CA LEU A 159 -12.29 -4.65 29.91
C LEU A 159 -12.47 -5.64 31.07
N ILE A 160 -11.52 -6.58 31.26
CA ILE A 160 -11.56 -7.55 32.36
C ILE A 160 -11.48 -6.79 33.71
N LYS A 161 -10.55 -5.85 33.83
CA LYS A 161 -10.39 -5.06 35.06
C LYS A 161 -11.63 -4.22 35.37
N LEU A 162 -12.20 -3.59 34.34
CA LEU A 162 -13.46 -2.87 34.45
C LEU A 162 -14.59 -3.79 34.94
N TYR A 163 -14.68 -5.01 34.40
CA TYR A 163 -15.64 -6.02 34.78
C TYR A 163 -15.48 -6.42 36.28
N GLU A 164 -14.24 -6.71 36.70
CA GLU A 164 -13.93 -7.06 38.11
C GLU A 164 -14.26 -5.94 39.12
N ASP A 165 -13.91 -4.67 38.76
CA ASP A 165 -14.22 -3.52 39.58
C ASP A 165 -15.72 -3.28 39.70
N MET A 166 -16.45 -3.52 38.63
CA MET A 166 -17.91 -3.41 38.61
C MET A 166 -18.57 -4.55 39.41
N GLU A 167 -18.05 -5.76 39.36
CA GLU A 167 -18.55 -6.89 40.14
C GLU A 167 -18.37 -6.69 41.67
N LYS A 168 -17.21 -6.17 42.06
CA LYS A 168 -16.91 -5.84 43.48
C LYS A 168 -17.84 -4.76 44.07
N ASN A 169 -18.26 -3.81 43.26
CA ASN A 169 -19.11 -2.69 43.70
C ASN A 169 -20.61 -3.03 43.67
N GLY A 170 -21.01 -4.26 43.36
CA GLY A 170 -22.40 -4.74 43.40
C GLY A 170 -23.38 -3.96 42.49
N SER A 171 -22.87 -3.09 41.62
CA SER A 171 -23.67 -2.09 40.90
C SER A 171 -24.12 -2.55 39.52
N ILE A 172 -23.87 -3.81 39.13
CA ILE A 172 -24.13 -4.23 37.77
C ILE A 172 -25.37 -5.11 37.67
N GLN A 173 -26.37 -4.55 37.04
CA GLN A 173 -27.48 -5.35 36.51
C GLN A 173 -26.91 -6.29 35.38
N ARG A 174 -27.38 -7.54 35.38
CA ARG A 174 -27.01 -8.60 34.40
C ARG A 174 -27.00 -8.11 32.94
N ASN A 175 -27.86 -7.17 32.62
CA ASN A 175 -27.99 -6.61 31.27
C ASN A 175 -26.76 -5.81 30.81
N ILE A 176 -26.05 -5.12 31.72
CA ILE A 176 -24.83 -4.34 31.40
C ILE A 176 -23.66 -5.27 31.13
N LYS A 177 -23.56 -6.41 31.84
CA LYS A 177 -22.54 -7.45 31.59
C LYS A 177 -22.69 -7.99 30.16
N ILE A 178 -23.91 -8.31 29.75
CA ILE A 178 -24.21 -8.79 28.39
C ILE A 178 -23.86 -7.73 27.33
N LEU A 179 -24.17 -6.46 27.58
CA LEU A 179 -23.90 -5.36 26.65
C LEU A 179 -22.39 -5.19 26.41
N ILE A 180 -21.55 -5.29 27.45
CA ILE A 180 -20.08 -5.20 27.33
C ILE A 180 -19.54 -6.36 26.48
N VAL A 181 -20.01 -7.59 26.71
CA VAL A 181 -19.57 -8.76 25.93
C VAL A 181 -20.01 -8.64 24.48
N VAL A 182 -21.26 -8.23 24.22
CA VAL A 182 -21.79 -8.04 22.85
C VAL A 182 -20.98 -6.95 22.13
N TYR A 183 -20.68 -5.84 22.80
CA TYR A 183 -19.85 -4.77 22.22
C TYR A 183 -18.43 -5.26 21.86
N ALA A 184 -17.79 -6.01 22.77
CA ALA A 184 -16.46 -6.59 22.51
C ALA A 184 -16.49 -7.55 21.30
N ILE A 185 -17.52 -8.36 21.16
CA ILE A 185 -17.72 -9.27 20.01
C ILE A 185 -17.95 -8.46 18.72
N LEU A 186 -18.78 -7.41 18.77
CA LEU A 186 -19.03 -6.55 17.61
C LEU A 186 -17.77 -5.81 17.13
N VAL A 187 -16.92 -5.35 18.05
CA VAL A 187 -15.63 -4.74 17.70
C VAL A 187 -14.70 -5.77 17.04
N LEU A 188 -14.65 -7.00 17.57
CA LEU A 188 -13.88 -8.09 16.98
C LEU A 188 -14.39 -8.46 15.58
N ILE A 189 -15.69 -8.60 15.39
CA ILE A 189 -16.31 -8.92 14.10
C ILE A 189 -16.08 -7.78 13.11
N SER A 190 -16.22 -6.53 13.54
CA SER A 190 -15.98 -5.36 12.68
C SER A 190 -14.52 -5.27 12.22
N THR A 191 -13.56 -5.55 13.10
CA THR A 191 -12.14 -5.60 12.74
C THR A 191 -11.84 -6.77 11.79
N MET A 192 -12.41 -7.94 12.01
CA MET A 192 -12.26 -9.09 11.12
C MET A 192 -12.92 -8.84 9.74
N TYR A 193 -14.12 -8.28 9.71
CA TYR A 193 -14.85 -7.98 8.47
C TYR A 193 -14.10 -6.94 7.61
N HIS A 194 -13.54 -5.90 8.22
CA HIS A 194 -12.72 -4.93 7.49
C HIS A 194 -11.42 -5.54 6.96
N THR A 195 -10.79 -6.45 7.71
CA THR A 195 -9.57 -7.14 7.25
C THR A 195 -9.87 -8.16 6.14
N GLU A 196 -11.01 -8.85 6.18
CA GLU A 196 -11.42 -9.81 5.14
C GLU A 196 -11.82 -9.12 3.83
N LYS A 197 -12.59 -8.03 3.90
CA LYS A 197 -12.98 -7.23 2.72
C LYS A 197 -11.77 -6.63 2.01
N LEU A 198 -10.72 -6.29 2.75
CA LEU A 198 -9.44 -5.81 2.23
C LEU A 198 -8.58 -6.94 1.64
N GLY A 199 -8.68 -8.17 2.17
CA GLY A 199 -8.00 -9.35 1.65
C GLY A 199 -8.62 -9.91 0.37
N LEU A 200 -9.95 -9.88 0.25
CA LEU A 200 -10.68 -10.36 -0.93
C LEU A 200 -10.51 -9.46 -2.16
N GLN A 201 -10.34 -8.15 -1.99
CA GLN A 201 -10.03 -7.25 -3.10
C GLN A 201 -8.62 -7.49 -3.68
N CYS A 202 -7.67 -8.00 -2.90
CA CYS A 202 -6.34 -8.36 -3.41
C CYS A 202 -6.31 -9.72 -4.14
N GLY A 203 -7.29 -10.57 -3.96
CA GLY A 203 -7.37 -11.92 -4.56
C GLY A 203 -8.11 -12.00 -5.90
N ALA A 204 -8.98 -11.06 -6.21
CA ALA A 204 -9.89 -11.12 -7.36
C ALA A 204 -9.32 -10.61 -8.69
N VAL A 205 -8.05 -10.22 -8.76
CA VAL A 205 -7.37 -9.72 -9.98
C VAL A 205 -6.22 -10.63 -10.42
N ALA A 206 -6.31 -11.93 -10.13
CA ALA A 206 -5.35 -12.94 -10.58
C ALA A 206 -6.05 -13.97 -11.46
N ILE A 207 -6.71 -13.53 -12.55
CA ILE A 207 -7.09 -14.40 -13.69
C ILE A 207 -6.73 -13.64 -14.97
#